data_39d559f9a7882c8c97c2b0d349bb5419
#
_entry.id   39d559f9a7882c8c97c2b0d349bb5419
#
_cell.length_a   1.000
_cell.length_b   1.000
_cell.length_c   1.000
_cell.angle_alpha   90.00
_cell.angle_beta   90.00
_cell.angle_gamma   90.00
#
_symmetry.space_group_name_H-M   'P 1'
#
loop_
_entity.id
_entity.type
_entity.pdbx_description
1 polymer ?
#
loop_
_entity_poly.entity_id
_entity_poly.type
_entity_poly.pdbx_seq_one_letter_code
_entity_poly.pdbx_strand_id
1 'polypeptide(L)'
;MIALATLAMLGTSATAYNPPAGGQNMLRLTSPFLLTDAKSAAGGALTEITPDSVVNNPAIAGFAQRSSLGLSGTMLFDSNDPSDTSLGGAFDLGLTIASRWCVPTFLVQGVFSEYEHMNLGNNIAFTAGYSKDITDNLSVGLSGNFGLLWGAGSDWTLSAALGTYYNAGEVGFLKNLRFGVALTNLGKMYTDTEAWGIDSSVTTHDDGTTTIDYADAWPALATLRIGAAAHFIDTDAFKLGLSVDVASPGFQNVVFDAGLQMRFFDIVKLSTAWEFDLQEYSKNEYKNLMPSVGLSFNILIKSKSETLKKHDWDQSEITTGAAWQRLYENVDAVSAGVILDLGLRDTQPPEIKMW
;
A
#
# COMPACT_ATOMS: atom_id res chain seq x y z
N MET A 1 -12.56 -26.43 0.67
CA MET A 1 -12.01 -27.35 -0.34
C MET A 1 -11.78 -26.72 -1.71
N ILE A 2 -12.66 -25.88 -2.23
CA ILE A 2 -12.48 -25.22 -3.55
C ILE A 2 -11.27 -24.27 -3.54
N ALA A 3 -11.05 -23.48 -2.50
CA ALA A 3 -9.91 -22.57 -2.40
C ALA A 3 -8.54 -23.27 -2.35
N LEU A 4 -8.46 -24.45 -1.73
CA LEU A 4 -7.22 -25.25 -1.73
C LEU A 4 -6.94 -25.90 -3.09
N ALA A 5 -7.98 -26.26 -3.83
CA ALA A 5 -7.84 -26.81 -5.17
C ALA A 5 -7.38 -25.76 -6.19
N THR A 6 -7.80 -24.50 -6.02
CA THR A 6 -7.35 -23.37 -6.86
C THR A 6 -5.88 -23.04 -6.60
N LEU A 7 -5.43 -23.09 -5.35
CA LEU A 7 -4.01 -22.92 -5.00
C LEU A 7 -3.12 -24.04 -5.59
N ALA A 8 -3.64 -25.28 -5.66
CA ALA A 8 -2.90 -26.42 -6.23
C ALA A 8 -2.79 -26.37 -7.75
N MET A 9 -3.70 -25.69 -8.45
CA MET A 9 -3.62 -25.52 -9.91
C MET A 9 -2.65 -24.43 -10.35
N LEU A 10 -2.25 -23.50 -9.47
CA LEU A 10 -1.28 -22.45 -9.74
C LEU A 10 0.17 -22.99 -9.77
N GLY A 11 0.39 -24.25 -9.42
CA GLY A 11 1.72 -24.85 -9.30
C GLY A 11 2.26 -25.60 -10.54
N THR A 12 1.60 -25.58 -11.69
CA THR A 12 1.94 -26.53 -12.77
C THR A 12 2.28 -25.96 -14.14
N SER A 13 2.54 -24.67 -14.29
CA SER A 13 3.10 -24.15 -15.55
C SER A 13 4.09 -23.02 -15.27
N ALA A 14 5.28 -23.44 -14.91
CA ALA A 14 6.33 -22.51 -14.54
C ALA A 14 7.26 -22.23 -15.74
N THR A 15 6.93 -21.28 -16.56
CA THR A 15 7.93 -20.25 -16.85
C THR A 15 7.83 -19.28 -15.70
N ALA A 16 8.75 -19.37 -14.78
CA ALA A 16 8.64 -18.69 -13.53
C ALA A 16 8.77 -17.20 -13.77
N TYR A 17 7.69 -16.44 -13.49
CA TYR A 17 7.74 -15.00 -13.35
C TYR A 17 8.89 -14.61 -12.41
N ASN A 18 9.75 -13.73 -12.88
CA ASN A 18 10.87 -13.18 -12.12
C ASN A 18 10.45 -11.85 -11.51
N PRO A 19 10.19 -11.77 -10.19
CA PRO A 19 9.92 -10.50 -9.53
C PRO A 19 11.19 -9.64 -9.52
N PRO A 20 11.05 -8.30 -9.56
CA PRO A 20 12.19 -7.41 -9.35
C PRO A 20 12.73 -7.55 -7.93
N ALA A 21 14.01 -7.27 -7.74
CA ALA A 21 14.59 -7.10 -6.42
C ALA A 21 13.81 -5.98 -5.68
N GLY A 22 13.35 -6.25 -4.46
CA GLY A 22 12.47 -5.35 -3.73
C GLY A 22 11.00 -5.72 -3.81
N GLY A 23 10.66 -6.74 -4.56
CA GLY A 23 9.31 -7.24 -4.71
C GLY A 23 8.44 -6.37 -5.62
N GLN A 24 7.16 -6.72 -5.65
CA GLN A 24 6.20 -6.15 -6.59
C GLN A 24 5.76 -4.72 -6.29
N ASN A 25 5.93 -4.25 -5.07
CA ASN A 25 5.33 -3.00 -4.62
C ASN A 25 6.36 -2.05 -3.98
N MET A 26 7.31 -1.58 -4.78
CA MET A 26 8.30 -0.59 -4.31
C MET A 26 7.67 0.76 -3.98
N LEU A 27 6.51 1.11 -4.54
CA LEU A 27 5.80 2.34 -4.21
C LEU A 27 5.29 2.37 -2.76
N ARG A 28 5.31 1.25 -2.04
CA ARG A 28 5.06 1.22 -0.58
C ARG A 28 6.06 2.06 0.23
N LEU A 29 7.25 2.28 -0.32
CA LEU A 29 8.28 3.12 0.31
C LEU A 29 7.89 4.58 0.39
N THR A 30 6.89 5.03 -0.36
CA THR A 30 6.53 6.44 -0.46
C THR A 30 5.87 6.99 0.81
N SER A 31 5.31 6.12 1.67
CA SER A 31 4.55 6.54 2.85
C SER A 31 4.85 5.65 4.07
N PRO A 32 4.96 6.22 5.28
CA PRO A 32 5.09 5.44 6.51
C PRO A 32 3.85 4.57 6.75
N PHE A 33 2.69 5.00 6.27
CA PHE A 33 1.43 4.27 6.42
C PHE A 33 1.39 3.07 5.47
N LEU A 34 1.77 3.21 4.19
CA LEU A 34 1.93 2.09 3.26
C LEU A 34 2.99 1.10 3.74
N LEU A 35 4.07 1.60 4.34
CA LEU A 35 5.16 0.77 4.81
C LEU A 35 4.75 -0.13 5.98
N THR A 36 3.85 0.33 6.86
CA THR A 36 3.53 -0.34 8.12
C THR A 36 2.06 -0.72 8.32
N ASP A 37 1.11 -0.09 7.61
CA ASP A 37 -0.31 -0.21 7.92
C ASP A 37 -1.15 -0.85 6.81
N ALA A 38 -1.16 -0.26 5.65
CA ALA A 38 -2.17 -0.51 4.61
C ALA A 38 -1.76 -1.57 3.59
N LYS A 39 -1.19 -2.68 4.03
CA LYS A 39 -0.73 -3.74 3.13
C LYS A 39 -1.82 -4.73 2.71
N SER A 40 -2.97 -4.73 3.35
CA SER A 40 -4.04 -5.66 3.06
C SER A 40 -5.11 -5.05 2.16
N ALA A 41 -5.67 -5.85 1.25
CA ALA A 41 -6.88 -5.48 0.52
C ALA A 41 -8.07 -5.18 1.45
N ALA A 42 -8.04 -5.63 2.70
CA ALA A 42 -9.00 -5.30 3.75
C ALA A 42 -8.65 -4.02 4.55
N GLY A 43 -7.62 -3.28 4.14
CA GLY A 43 -7.10 -2.12 4.85
C GLY A 43 -6.18 -2.50 6.01
N GLY A 44 -5.65 -1.49 6.71
CA GLY A 44 -4.80 -1.67 7.88
C GLY A 44 -5.52 -2.37 9.04
N ALA A 45 -4.75 -2.93 9.99
CA ALA A 45 -5.30 -3.74 11.08
C ALA A 45 -6.30 -2.98 11.96
N LEU A 46 -6.11 -1.68 12.17
CA LEU A 46 -6.98 -0.82 12.99
C LEU A 46 -7.85 0.16 12.17
N THR A 47 -8.16 -0.16 10.91
CA THR A 47 -9.14 0.59 10.10
C THR A 47 -8.81 2.07 9.93
N GLU A 48 -7.70 2.38 9.35
CA GLU A 48 -7.42 3.74 8.89
C GLU A 48 -7.57 3.82 7.38
N ILE A 49 -8.40 4.75 6.92
CA ILE A 49 -8.59 5.02 5.51
C ILE A 49 -7.72 6.22 5.16
N THR A 50 -6.64 5.96 4.46
CA THR A 50 -5.67 6.96 4.01
C THR A 50 -5.76 7.11 2.49
N PRO A 51 -5.38 8.24 1.90
CA PRO A 51 -5.43 8.41 0.44
C PRO A 51 -4.59 7.36 -0.30
N ASP A 52 -3.48 6.92 0.28
CA ASP A 52 -2.57 5.92 -0.29
C ASP A 52 -3.13 4.49 -0.25
N SER A 53 -4.19 4.22 0.52
CA SER A 53 -4.86 2.90 0.55
C SER A 53 -5.45 2.48 -0.81
N VAL A 54 -5.67 3.44 -1.72
CA VAL A 54 -6.19 3.19 -3.09
C VAL A 54 -5.32 2.24 -3.90
N VAL A 55 -4.02 2.17 -3.64
CA VAL A 55 -3.08 1.28 -4.36
C VAL A 55 -3.26 -0.18 -3.97
N ASN A 56 -3.73 -0.46 -2.76
CA ASN A 56 -3.97 -1.82 -2.28
C ASN A 56 -5.37 -2.32 -2.68
N ASN A 57 -6.38 -1.47 -2.51
CA ASN A 57 -7.76 -1.76 -2.89
C ASN A 57 -8.54 -0.45 -3.04
N PRO A 58 -8.96 -0.09 -4.25
CA PRO A 58 -9.69 1.16 -4.47
C PRO A 58 -11.02 1.25 -3.72
N ALA A 59 -11.60 0.13 -3.25
CA ALA A 59 -12.86 0.13 -2.52
C ALA A 59 -12.75 0.59 -1.05
N ILE A 60 -11.55 0.61 -0.46
CA ILE A 60 -11.38 0.96 0.97
C ILE A 60 -11.90 2.36 1.26
N ALA A 61 -11.62 3.33 0.38
CA ALA A 61 -12.05 4.71 0.57
C ALA A 61 -13.57 4.91 0.53
N GLY A 62 -14.36 3.94 0.07
CA GLY A 62 -15.83 4.05 0.01
C GLY A 62 -16.49 4.33 1.36
N PHE A 63 -15.87 3.94 2.46
CA PHE A 63 -16.32 4.23 3.82
C PHE A 63 -15.63 5.44 4.47
N ALA A 64 -14.85 6.23 3.73
CA ALA A 64 -14.23 7.43 4.27
C ALA A 64 -15.28 8.42 4.77
N GLN A 65 -15.17 8.81 6.03
CA GLN A 65 -16.09 9.75 6.68
C GLN A 65 -15.60 11.20 6.58
N ARG A 66 -14.31 11.40 6.26
CA ARG A 66 -13.67 12.71 6.16
C ARG A 66 -12.92 12.84 4.86
N SER A 67 -12.79 14.06 4.37
CA SER A 67 -11.86 14.35 3.28
C SER A 67 -10.45 14.40 3.84
N SER A 68 -9.52 13.70 3.19
CA SER A 68 -8.16 13.50 3.70
C SER A 68 -7.13 14.06 2.72
N LEU A 69 -6.13 14.76 3.25
CA LEU A 69 -4.92 15.18 2.53
C LEU A 69 -3.71 14.52 3.19
N GLY A 70 -2.96 13.73 2.43
CA GLY A 70 -1.75 13.05 2.88
C GLY A 70 -0.50 13.61 2.20
N LEU A 71 0.59 13.74 2.94
CA LEU A 71 1.91 14.06 2.44
C LEU A 71 2.94 13.24 3.20
N SER A 72 3.80 12.54 2.47
CA SER A 72 4.86 11.72 3.06
C SER A 72 6.16 11.82 2.28
N GLY A 73 7.26 11.49 2.95
CA GLY A 73 8.57 11.40 2.36
C GLY A 73 9.43 10.34 3.04
N THR A 74 10.29 9.70 2.26
CA THR A 74 11.18 8.64 2.71
C THR A 74 12.59 8.92 2.23
N MET A 75 13.57 8.69 3.10
CA MET A 75 14.99 8.67 2.76
C MET A 75 15.48 7.24 2.78
N LEU A 76 16.32 6.89 1.78
CA LEU A 76 17.04 5.63 1.68
C LEU A 76 18.52 5.91 1.88
N PHE A 77 19.21 5.11 2.68
CA PHE A 77 20.66 5.25 2.93
C PHE A 77 21.28 3.91 3.30
N ASP A 78 22.55 3.72 2.94
CA ASP A 78 23.34 2.58 3.42
C ASP A 78 23.85 2.88 4.83
N SER A 79 23.55 2.00 5.78
CA SER A 79 23.95 2.16 7.18
C SER A 79 25.30 1.53 7.52
N ASN A 80 25.85 0.68 6.65
CA ASN A 80 27.11 -0.03 6.89
C ASN A 80 28.32 0.64 6.21
N ASP A 81 28.10 1.39 5.14
CA ASP A 81 29.16 2.15 4.46
C ASP A 81 28.90 3.65 4.51
N PRO A 82 29.37 4.37 5.54
CA PRO A 82 29.23 5.81 5.63
C PRO A 82 29.98 6.58 4.51
N SER A 83 30.81 5.90 3.74
CA SER A 83 31.51 6.47 2.57
C SER A 83 30.72 6.31 1.28
N ASP A 84 29.68 5.46 1.27
CA ASP A 84 28.74 5.37 0.16
C ASP A 84 27.92 6.66 0.08
N THR A 85 28.04 7.33 -1.06
CA THR A 85 27.32 8.56 -1.35
C THR A 85 26.01 8.31 -2.11
N SER A 86 25.67 7.05 -2.36
CA SER A 86 24.40 6.68 -2.98
C SER A 86 23.24 7.17 -2.11
N LEU A 87 22.29 7.81 -2.75
CA LEU A 87 21.11 8.36 -2.11
C LEU A 87 19.86 7.83 -2.79
N GLY A 88 18.84 7.66 -2.01
CA GLY A 88 17.53 7.36 -2.53
C GLY A 88 16.47 8.10 -1.73
N GLY A 89 15.31 8.23 -2.33
CA GLY A 89 14.17 8.85 -1.68
C GLY A 89 12.87 8.46 -2.33
N ALA A 90 11.80 8.63 -1.57
CA ALA A 90 10.45 8.43 -2.09
C ALA A 90 9.52 9.47 -1.48
N PHE A 91 8.40 9.74 -2.15
CA PHE A 91 7.39 10.64 -1.63
C PHE A 91 6.01 10.22 -2.09
N ASP A 92 4.99 10.65 -1.35
CA ASP A 92 3.62 10.68 -1.83
C ASP A 92 2.90 11.97 -1.48
N LEU A 93 1.88 12.26 -2.29
CA LEU A 93 0.89 13.29 -2.07
C LEU A 93 -0.47 12.72 -2.43
N GLY A 94 -1.37 12.61 -1.47
CA GLY A 94 -2.68 12.01 -1.65
C GLY A 94 -3.82 12.91 -1.22
N LEU A 95 -4.95 12.83 -1.92
CA LEU A 95 -6.19 13.54 -1.62
C LEU A 95 -7.37 12.58 -1.77
N THR A 96 -8.16 12.44 -0.72
CA THR A 96 -9.47 11.77 -0.75
C THR A 96 -10.56 12.78 -0.45
N ILE A 97 -11.62 12.79 -1.24
CA ILE A 97 -12.75 13.71 -1.06
C ILE A 97 -13.97 12.92 -0.65
N ALA A 98 -14.34 12.99 0.62
CA ALA A 98 -15.55 12.34 1.12
C ALA A 98 -16.80 13.05 0.60
N SER A 99 -17.53 12.43 -0.31
CA SER A 99 -18.80 12.96 -0.81
C SER A 99 -19.90 11.91 -0.74
N ARG A 100 -21.15 12.35 -0.76
CA ARG A 100 -22.33 11.46 -0.69
C ARG A 100 -22.54 10.60 -1.94
N TRP A 101 -22.00 11.02 -3.07
CA TRP A 101 -22.19 10.31 -4.35
C TRP A 101 -21.17 9.21 -4.56
N CYS A 102 -19.92 9.55 -4.30
CA CYS A 102 -18.77 8.68 -4.42
C CYS A 102 -17.60 9.31 -3.67
N VAL A 103 -16.55 8.56 -3.44
CA VAL A 103 -15.31 9.05 -2.83
C VAL A 103 -14.19 8.99 -3.86
N PRO A 104 -13.90 10.10 -4.56
CA PRO A 104 -12.73 10.19 -5.41
C PRO A 104 -11.46 10.28 -4.56
N THR A 105 -10.42 9.59 -5.02
CA THR A 105 -9.09 9.60 -4.43
C THR A 105 -8.05 9.87 -5.51
N PHE A 106 -7.11 10.76 -5.26
CA PHE A 106 -5.99 11.09 -6.13
C PHE A 106 -4.69 10.89 -5.36
N LEU A 107 -3.72 10.26 -6.00
CA LEU A 107 -2.43 9.97 -5.37
C LEU A 107 -1.32 10.19 -6.40
N VAL A 108 -0.25 10.86 -5.98
CA VAL A 108 1.01 10.99 -6.70
C VAL A 108 2.08 10.36 -5.86
N GLN A 109 2.83 9.45 -6.43
CA GLN A 109 3.93 8.76 -5.77
C GLN A 109 5.19 8.87 -6.61
N GLY A 110 6.35 8.96 -5.96
CA GLY A 110 7.64 8.95 -6.64
C GLY A 110 8.67 8.17 -5.84
N VAL A 111 9.50 7.42 -6.54
CA VAL A 111 10.65 6.70 -5.99
C VAL A 111 11.87 7.03 -6.84
N PHE A 112 12.95 7.40 -6.18
CA PHE A 112 14.24 7.70 -6.78
C PHE A 112 15.31 6.90 -6.03
N SER A 113 16.04 6.04 -6.72
CA SER A 113 17.06 5.18 -6.07
C SER A 113 18.25 5.01 -6.98
N GLU A 114 19.44 5.17 -6.42
CA GLU A 114 20.73 4.94 -7.06
C GLU A 114 21.39 3.63 -6.57
N TYR A 115 20.72 2.87 -5.70
CA TYR A 115 21.25 1.62 -5.17
C TYR A 115 21.11 0.49 -6.19
N GLU A 116 22.19 -0.24 -6.46
CA GLU A 116 22.24 -1.33 -7.45
C GLU A 116 21.16 -2.39 -7.22
N HIS A 117 20.90 -2.75 -5.96
CA HIS A 117 19.91 -3.79 -5.60
C HIS A 117 18.48 -3.29 -5.56
N MET A 118 18.29 -1.99 -5.75
CA MET A 118 16.98 -1.34 -5.79
C MET A 118 16.85 -0.47 -7.04
N ASN A 119 17.47 -0.90 -8.11
CA ASN A 119 17.57 -0.12 -9.34
C ASN A 119 16.24 -0.13 -10.11
N LEU A 120 15.27 0.61 -9.61
CA LEU A 120 13.98 0.81 -10.28
C LEU A 120 13.97 2.04 -11.21
N GLY A 121 15.14 2.66 -11.39
CA GLY A 121 15.23 3.97 -12.05
C GLY A 121 14.49 5.05 -11.26
N ASN A 122 14.30 6.21 -11.90
CA ASN A 122 13.43 7.25 -11.37
C ASN A 122 12.01 6.96 -11.83
N ASN A 123 11.11 6.81 -10.86
CA ASN A 123 9.71 6.45 -11.10
C ASN A 123 8.77 7.49 -10.51
N ILE A 124 7.74 7.87 -11.26
CA ILE A 124 6.61 8.64 -10.75
C ILE A 124 5.30 8.00 -11.22
N ALA A 125 4.34 7.88 -10.31
CA ALA A 125 3.05 7.28 -10.58
C ALA A 125 1.91 8.21 -10.14
N PHE A 126 0.85 8.25 -10.94
CA PHE A 126 -0.39 8.99 -10.69
C PHE A 126 -1.53 7.98 -10.61
N THR A 127 -2.23 7.95 -9.50
CA THR A 127 -3.40 7.09 -9.31
C THR A 127 -4.64 7.95 -9.09
N ALA A 128 -5.70 7.64 -9.82
CA ALA A 128 -7.03 8.23 -9.61
C ALA A 128 -8.02 7.10 -9.32
N GLY A 129 -8.66 7.14 -8.17
CA GLY A 129 -9.62 6.15 -7.70
C GLY A 129 -11.01 6.73 -7.50
N TYR A 130 -12.02 5.87 -7.67
CA TYR A 130 -13.40 6.12 -7.32
C TYR A 130 -13.93 4.96 -6.52
N SER A 131 -14.54 5.25 -5.38
CA SER A 131 -15.17 4.25 -4.53
C SER A 131 -16.57 4.69 -4.11
N LYS A 132 -17.41 3.70 -3.83
CA LYS A 132 -18.79 3.90 -3.40
C LYS A 132 -19.21 2.80 -2.44
N ASP A 133 -19.80 3.20 -1.32
CA ASP A 133 -20.59 2.33 -0.46
C ASP A 133 -21.89 1.93 -1.18
N ILE A 134 -22.06 0.65 -1.42
CA ILE A 134 -23.27 0.09 -2.06
C ILE A 134 -24.31 -0.27 -0.99
N THR A 135 -23.82 -0.73 0.16
CA THR A 135 -24.60 -0.96 1.38
C THR A 135 -23.79 -0.47 2.58
N ASP A 136 -24.38 -0.47 3.76
CA ASP A 136 -23.70 -0.11 5.01
C ASP A 136 -22.44 -0.95 5.29
N ASN A 137 -22.34 -2.12 4.66
CA ASN A 137 -21.27 -3.08 4.89
C ASN A 137 -20.39 -3.35 3.66
N LEU A 138 -20.83 -2.97 2.45
CA LEU A 138 -20.16 -3.29 1.20
C LEU A 138 -19.80 -2.02 0.44
N SER A 139 -18.54 -1.89 0.10
CA SER A 139 -18.04 -0.89 -0.82
C SER A 139 -17.41 -1.54 -2.06
N VAL A 140 -17.50 -0.84 -3.18
CA VAL A 140 -16.83 -1.18 -4.43
C VAL A 140 -15.99 0.00 -4.90
N GLY A 141 -14.93 -0.28 -5.65
CA GLY A 141 -14.07 0.77 -6.16
C GLY A 141 -13.39 0.37 -7.45
N LEU A 142 -12.98 1.38 -8.19
CA LEU A 142 -12.14 1.26 -9.37
C LEU A 142 -11.06 2.35 -9.30
N SER A 143 -9.88 2.07 -9.88
CA SER A 143 -8.85 3.09 -10.05
C SER A 143 -8.12 2.91 -11.37
N GLY A 144 -7.53 4.01 -11.86
CA GLY A 144 -6.56 4.02 -12.94
C GLY A 144 -5.22 4.50 -12.41
N ASN A 145 -4.14 3.89 -12.89
CA ASN A 145 -2.78 4.27 -12.58
C ASN A 145 -2.03 4.58 -13.88
N PHE A 146 -1.30 5.70 -13.90
CA PHE A 146 -0.37 6.06 -14.95
C PHE A 146 1.00 6.28 -14.33
N GLY A 147 2.01 5.59 -14.81
CA GLY A 147 3.39 5.69 -14.32
C GLY A 147 4.37 6.02 -15.42
N LEU A 148 5.41 6.75 -15.05
CA LEU A 148 6.56 7.09 -15.88
C LEU A 148 7.83 6.61 -15.20
N LEU A 149 8.69 5.97 -15.96
CA LEU A 149 10.02 5.54 -15.57
C LEU A 149 11.03 6.21 -16.49
N TRP A 150 12.10 6.78 -15.95
CA TRP A 150 13.15 7.42 -16.74
C TRP A 150 14.54 7.27 -16.10
N GLY A 151 15.59 7.35 -16.90
CA GLY A 151 16.99 7.22 -16.51
C GLY A 151 17.83 6.91 -17.73
N ALA A 152 18.22 5.64 -17.95
CA ALA A 152 18.93 5.22 -19.17
C ALA A 152 18.06 5.30 -20.43
N GLY A 153 16.75 5.19 -20.30
CA GLY A 153 15.74 5.37 -21.35
C GLY A 153 14.45 5.99 -20.81
N SER A 154 13.29 5.67 -21.37
CA SER A 154 11.98 6.05 -20.83
C SER A 154 10.91 5.00 -21.15
N ASP A 155 10.15 4.56 -20.17
CA ASP A 155 8.99 3.70 -20.34
C ASP A 155 7.79 4.24 -19.53
N TRP A 156 6.61 3.70 -19.77
CA TRP A 156 5.39 4.14 -19.11
C TRP A 156 4.46 2.96 -18.82
N THR A 157 3.63 3.11 -17.80
CA THR A 157 2.57 2.17 -17.46
C THR A 157 1.21 2.86 -17.56
N LEU A 158 0.19 2.09 -17.89
CA LEU A 158 -1.20 2.50 -17.78
C LEU A 158 -2.01 1.28 -17.37
N SER A 159 -2.55 1.31 -16.18
CA SER A 159 -3.29 0.18 -15.62
C SER A 159 -4.56 0.61 -14.92
N ALA A 160 -5.46 -0.34 -14.73
CA ALA A 160 -6.67 -0.20 -13.93
C ALA A 160 -6.65 -1.18 -12.76
N ALA A 161 -7.43 -0.87 -11.73
CA ALA A 161 -7.72 -1.77 -10.63
C ALA A 161 -9.20 -1.76 -10.30
N LEU A 162 -9.69 -2.89 -9.82
CA LEU A 162 -11.04 -3.10 -9.32
C LEU A 162 -10.95 -3.66 -7.91
N GLY A 163 -11.87 -3.24 -7.04
CA GLY A 163 -11.87 -3.73 -5.67
C GLY A 163 -13.25 -3.83 -5.05
N THR A 164 -13.32 -4.69 -4.05
CA THR A 164 -14.47 -4.81 -3.14
C THR A 164 -13.95 -4.84 -1.72
N TYR A 165 -14.73 -4.26 -0.82
CA TYR A 165 -14.41 -4.22 0.61
C TYR A 165 -15.69 -4.46 1.39
N TYR A 166 -15.67 -5.43 2.29
CA TYR A 166 -16.80 -5.83 3.09
C TYR A 166 -16.48 -5.77 4.58
N ASN A 167 -17.27 -5.00 5.32
CA ASN A 167 -17.19 -4.92 6.78
C ASN A 167 -18.24 -5.85 7.39
N ALA A 168 -17.80 -6.99 7.93
CA ALA A 168 -18.67 -7.95 8.61
C ALA A 168 -19.06 -7.51 10.03
N GLY A 169 -18.41 -6.48 10.56
CA GLY A 169 -18.66 -5.99 11.92
C GLY A 169 -18.11 -6.92 13.00
N GLU A 170 -18.95 -7.22 14.00
CA GLU A 170 -18.56 -8.09 15.12
C GLU A 170 -18.94 -9.54 14.85
N VAL A 171 -17.96 -10.45 14.92
CA VAL A 171 -18.16 -11.87 14.73
C VAL A 171 -17.43 -12.64 15.85
N GLY A 172 -18.20 -13.14 16.81
CA GLY A 172 -17.65 -13.81 18.00
C GLY A 172 -16.81 -12.85 18.85
N PHE A 173 -15.54 -13.17 19.03
CA PHE A 173 -14.60 -12.31 19.77
C PHE A 173 -13.89 -11.28 18.87
N LEU A 174 -14.01 -11.43 17.55
CA LEU A 174 -13.42 -10.50 16.58
C LEU A 174 -14.32 -9.28 16.42
N LYS A 175 -13.75 -8.10 16.57
CA LYS A 175 -14.43 -6.85 16.32
C LYS A 175 -13.93 -6.22 15.03
N ASN A 176 -14.83 -5.52 14.34
CA ASN A 176 -14.54 -4.85 13.08
C ASN A 176 -13.85 -5.79 12.06
N LEU A 177 -14.39 -7.01 11.94
CA LEU A 177 -13.91 -7.99 10.97
C LEU A 177 -14.22 -7.51 9.55
N ARG A 178 -13.20 -7.50 8.70
CA ARG A 178 -13.26 -6.95 7.36
C ARG A 178 -12.60 -7.89 6.38
N PHE A 179 -13.12 -7.88 5.16
CA PHE A 179 -12.58 -8.61 4.03
C PHE A 179 -12.42 -7.68 2.83
N GLY A 180 -11.37 -7.89 2.06
CA GLY A 180 -11.14 -7.17 0.83
C GLY A 180 -10.68 -8.10 -0.29
N VAL A 181 -11.12 -7.81 -1.50
CA VAL A 181 -10.62 -8.44 -2.71
C VAL A 181 -10.32 -7.34 -3.71
N ALA A 182 -9.14 -7.38 -4.30
CA ALA A 182 -8.75 -6.44 -5.34
C ALA A 182 -8.05 -7.17 -6.48
N LEU A 183 -8.28 -6.67 -7.69
CA LEU A 183 -7.56 -7.07 -8.89
C LEU A 183 -6.91 -5.79 -9.43
N THR A 184 -5.58 -5.74 -9.35
CA THR A 184 -4.78 -4.56 -9.69
C THR A 184 -3.90 -4.82 -10.91
N ASN A 185 -3.26 -3.78 -11.44
CA ASN A 185 -2.30 -3.85 -12.54
C ASN A 185 -2.89 -4.44 -13.84
N LEU A 186 -4.15 -4.10 -14.16
CA LEU A 186 -4.79 -4.51 -15.40
C LEU A 186 -4.43 -3.51 -16.52
N GLY A 187 -3.41 -3.80 -17.32
CA GLY A 187 -3.03 -2.91 -18.42
C GLY A 187 -1.59 -3.07 -18.90
N LYS A 188 -1.01 -2.00 -19.44
CA LYS A 188 0.40 -1.97 -19.84
C LYS A 188 1.29 -1.77 -18.63
N MET A 189 2.24 -2.66 -18.44
CA MET A 189 3.31 -2.58 -17.44
C MET A 189 4.60 -2.06 -18.06
N TYR A 190 5.62 -1.76 -17.25
CA TYR A 190 6.98 -1.56 -17.74
C TYR A 190 7.50 -2.87 -18.29
N THR A 191 8.07 -2.87 -19.50
CA THR A 191 8.46 -4.09 -20.22
C THR A 191 9.93 -4.13 -20.58
N ASP A 192 10.62 -3.00 -20.54
CA ASP A 192 12.05 -2.91 -20.88
C ASP A 192 12.90 -2.94 -19.61
N THR A 193 12.75 -4.00 -18.82
CA THR A 193 13.37 -4.14 -17.52
C THR A 193 14.89 -4.31 -17.59
N GLU A 194 15.41 -4.94 -18.66
CA GLU A 194 16.85 -5.08 -18.90
C GLU A 194 17.51 -3.73 -19.17
N ALA A 195 16.93 -2.92 -20.07
CA ALA A 195 17.44 -1.58 -20.38
C ALA A 195 17.45 -0.63 -19.16
N TRP A 196 16.60 -0.89 -18.18
CA TRP A 196 16.47 -0.13 -16.94
C TRP A 196 17.31 -0.68 -15.80
N GLY A 197 17.94 -1.87 -15.97
CA GLY A 197 18.64 -2.56 -14.92
C GLY A 197 17.71 -2.98 -13.75
N ILE A 198 16.43 -3.26 -14.06
CA ILE A 198 15.50 -3.82 -13.05
C ILE A 198 15.79 -5.31 -12.96
N ASP A 199 16.75 -5.66 -12.15
CA ASP A 199 17.17 -7.04 -11.92
C ASP A 199 16.20 -7.76 -10.96
N SER A 200 16.09 -9.07 -11.13
CA SER A 200 15.41 -9.97 -10.21
C SER A 200 16.38 -10.73 -9.32
N SER A 201 17.55 -11.06 -9.84
CA SER A 201 18.62 -11.68 -9.08
C SER A 201 20.00 -11.39 -9.67
N VAL A 202 20.99 -11.33 -8.80
CA VAL A 202 22.41 -11.22 -9.14
C VAL A 202 23.12 -12.40 -8.50
N THR A 203 23.76 -13.24 -9.30
CA THR A 203 24.50 -14.43 -8.82
C THR A 203 25.97 -14.27 -9.16
N THR A 204 26.82 -14.21 -8.14
CA THR A 204 28.27 -14.22 -8.31
C THR A 204 28.77 -15.66 -8.21
N HIS A 205 29.44 -16.15 -9.26
CA HIS A 205 30.02 -17.48 -9.32
C HIS A 205 31.41 -17.53 -8.68
N ASP A 206 31.86 -18.72 -8.29
CA ASP A 206 33.18 -18.95 -7.67
C ASP A 206 34.39 -18.51 -8.55
N ASP A 207 34.17 -18.39 -9.85
CA ASP A 207 35.15 -17.89 -10.82
C ASP A 207 35.22 -16.36 -10.93
N GLY A 208 34.37 -15.65 -10.13
CA GLY A 208 34.28 -14.21 -10.14
C GLY A 208 33.39 -13.64 -11.26
N THR A 209 32.73 -14.50 -12.05
CA THR A 209 31.74 -14.02 -13.02
C THR A 209 30.40 -13.73 -12.34
N THR A 210 29.71 -12.71 -12.82
CA THR A 210 28.39 -12.33 -12.30
C THR A 210 27.33 -12.57 -13.38
N THR A 211 26.28 -13.28 -13.04
CA THR A 211 25.09 -13.44 -13.87
C THR A 211 23.96 -12.58 -13.30
N ILE A 212 23.34 -11.76 -14.13
CA ILE A 212 22.19 -10.93 -13.79
C ILE A 212 20.96 -11.48 -14.51
N ASP A 213 19.94 -11.85 -13.75
CA ASP A 213 18.63 -12.17 -14.28
C ASP A 213 17.75 -10.92 -14.12
N TYR A 214 17.17 -10.47 -15.22
CA TYR A 214 16.28 -9.30 -15.20
C TYR A 214 14.85 -9.70 -14.85
N ALA A 215 14.14 -8.77 -14.19
CA ALA A 215 12.74 -8.95 -13.91
C ALA A 215 11.93 -9.01 -15.22
N ASP A 216 10.83 -9.73 -15.19
CA ASP A 216 9.83 -9.69 -16.26
C ASP A 216 9.15 -8.29 -16.28
N ALA A 217 7.97 -8.16 -16.86
CA ALA A 217 7.23 -6.88 -16.78
C ALA A 217 6.98 -6.46 -15.31
N TRP A 218 7.21 -5.20 -14.99
CA TRP A 218 7.04 -4.66 -13.64
C TRP A 218 6.03 -3.50 -13.62
N PRO A 219 5.17 -3.42 -12.58
CA PRO A 219 4.74 -4.51 -11.70
C PRO A 219 4.08 -5.66 -12.50
N ALA A 220 3.87 -6.81 -11.88
CA ALA A 220 3.26 -7.94 -12.56
C ALA A 220 1.85 -7.62 -13.09
N LEU A 221 1.57 -8.05 -14.32
CA LEU A 221 0.24 -7.93 -14.90
C LEU A 221 -0.78 -8.73 -14.08
N ALA A 222 -1.93 -8.12 -13.79
CA ALA A 222 -3.07 -8.77 -13.14
C ALA A 222 -2.73 -9.40 -11.78
N THR A 223 -2.51 -8.58 -10.77
CA THR A 223 -2.30 -9.05 -9.40
C THR A 223 -3.64 -9.18 -8.66
N LEU A 224 -3.99 -10.40 -8.27
CA LEU A 224 -5.13 -10.68 -7.40
C LEU A 224 -4.69 -10.56 -5.94
N ARG A 225 -5.43 -9.80 -5.13
CA ARG A 225 -5.23 -9.66 -3.69
C ARG A 225 -6.48 -10.07 -2.93
N ILE A 226 -6.31 -10.80 -1.84
CA ILE A 226 -7.38 -11.21 -0.92
C ILE A 226 -6.89 -10.96 0.50
N GLY A 227 -7.57 -10.08 1.21
CA GLY A 227 -7.18 -9.68 2.55
C GLY A 227 -8.29 -9.85 3.58
N ALA A 228 -7.87 -9.97 4.83
CA ALA A 228 -8.74 -9.93 6.00
C ALA A 228 -8.07 -9.12 7.12
N ALA A 229 -8.88 -8.40 7.90
CA ALA A 229 -8.39 -7.67 9.06
C ALA A 229 -9.46 -7.66 10.17
N ALA A 230 -9.02 -7.66 11.43
CA ALA A 230 -9.92 -7.62 12.58
C ALA A 230 -9.24 -7.02 13.80
N HIS A 231 -10.05 -6.51 14.73
CA HIS A 231 -9.59 -6.16 16.08
C HIS A 231 -9.77 -7.36 17.00
N PHE A 232 -8.72 -7.71 17.72
CA PHE A 232 -8.73 -8.76 18.76
C PHE A 232 -9.02 -8.19 20.15
N ILE A 233 -8.58 -6.96 20.39
CA ILE A 233 -8.88 -6.17 21.58
C ILE A 233 -9.36 -4.81 21.09
N ASP A 234 -10.48 -4.36 21.60
CA ASP A 234 -11.05 -3.06 21.27
C ASP A 234 -11.69 -2.47 22.51
N THR A 235 -10.90 -1.67 23.23
CA THR A 235 -11.28 -0.92 24.42
C THR A 235 -10.91 0.55 24.24
N ASP A 236 -11.48 1.44 25.03
CA ASP A 236 -11.16 2.87 24.97
C ASP A 236 -9.68 3.18 25.25
N ALA A 237 -9.03 2.34 26.07
CA ALA A 237 -7.64 2.55 26.45
C ALA A 237 -6.64 1.86 25.52
N PHE A 238 -7.03 0.72 24.93
CA PHE A 238 -6.13 -0.10 24.12
C PHE A 238 -6.87 -0.86 23.04
N LYS A 239 -6.35 -0.78 21.82
CA LYS A 239 -6.83 -1.55 20.67
C LYS A 239 -5.67 -2.36 20.09
N LEU A 240 -5.97 -3.60 19.70
CA LEU A 240 -5.03 -4.50 19.03
C LEU A 240 -5.70 -5.07 17.79
N GLY A 241 -5.11 -4.84 16.63
CA GLY A 241 -5.60 -5.35 15.36
C GLY A 241 -4.54 -6.16 14.61
N LEU A 242 -5.00 -7.06 13.78
CA LEU A 242 -4.21 -7.85 12.84
C LEU A 242 -4.83 -7.75 11.44
N SER A 243 -3.98 -7.61 10.44
CA SER A 243 -4.33 -7.74 9.02
C SER A 243 -3.48 -8.81 8.36
N VAL A 244 -4.07 -9.54 7.44
CA VAL A 244 -3.38 -10.52 6.59
C VAL A 244 -3.84 -10.35 5.15
N ASP A 245 -2.93 -10.57 4.22
CA ASP A 245 -3.21 -10.51 2.79
C ASP A 245 -2.47 -11.61 2.04
N VAL A 246 -3.07 -12.08 0.97
CA VAL A 246 -2.44 -12.97 0.01
C VAL A 246 -2.58 -12.32 -1.35
N ALA A 247 -1.45 -11.99 -1.95
CA ALA A 247 -1.40 -11.46 -3.30
C ALA A 247 -0.83 -12.51 -4.26
N SER A 248 -1.36 -12.55 -5.48
CA SER A 248 -0.86 -13.42 -6.55
C SER A 248 -0.52 -12.59 -7.78
N PRO A 249 0.72 -12.07 -7.86
CA PRO A 249 1.21 -11.32 -9.01
C PRO A 249 1.28 -12.22 -10.24
N GLY A 250 0.67 -11.78 -11.36
CA GLY A 250 0.64 -12.51 -12.62
C GLY A 250 0.03 -13.91 -12.54
N PHE A 251 -0.60 -14.28 -11.43
CA PHE A 251 -1.04 -15.64 -11.09
C PHE A 251 0.11 -16.68 -11.11
N GLN A 252 1.35 -16.24 -10.97
CA GLN A 252 2.55 -17.10 -11.04
C GLN A 252 3.40 -17.02 -9.76
N ASN A 253 3.09 -16.10 -8.86
CA ASN A 253 3.77 -15.92 -7.58
C ASN A 253 2.74 -15.82 -6.46
N VAL A 254 3.19 -15.97 -5.24
CA VAL A 254 2.37 -15.78 -4.04
C VAL A 254 3.16 -14.92 -3.06
N VAL A 255 2.55 -13.82 -2.65
CA VAL A 255 3.08 -12.89 -1.64
C VAL A 255 2.14 -12.91 -0.44
N PHE A 256 2.69 -13.08 0.74
CA PHE A 256 1.99 -13.01 2.02
C PHE A 256 2.35 -11.71 2.73
N ASP A 257 1.33 -10.94 3.09
CA ASP A 257 1.48 -9.76 3.92
C ASP A 257 0.80 -9.98 5.27
N ALA A 258 1.43 -9.53 6.33
CA ALA A 258 0.85 -9.51 7.68
C ALA A 258 1.16 -8.18 8.36
N GLY A 259 0.16 -7.59 9.00
CA GLY A 259 0.29 -6.33 9.74
C GLY A 259 -0.30 -6.45 11.14
N LEU A 260 0.41 -5.93 12.13
CA LEU A 260 -0.03 -5.84 13.52
C LEU A 260 0.01 -4.39 13.96
N GLN A 261 -1.09 -3.91 14.54
CA GLN A 261 -1.21 -2.54 15.05
C GLN A 261 -1.73 -2.54 16.47
N MET A 262 -1.11 -1.70 17.29
CA MET A 262 -1.51 -1.44 18.67
C MET A 262 -1.78 0.05 18.82
N ARG A 263 -2.93 0.44 19.36
CA ARG A 263 -3.29 1.83 19.61
C ARG A 263 -3.59 2.05 21.08
N PHE A 264 -3.03 3.11 21.63
CA PHE A 264 -3.18 3.52 23.02
C PHE A 264 -3.94 4.85 23.09
N PHE A 265 -5.07 4.86 23.81
CA PHE A 265 -5.92 6.04 24.07
C PHE A 265 -6.33 6.81 22.81
N ASP A 266 -6.42 6.12 21.67
CA ASP A 266 -6.65 6.70 20.35
C ASP A 266 -5.65 7.81 19.91
N ILE A 267 -4.52 7.91 20.63
CA ILE A 267 -3.50 8.94 20.39
C ILE A 267 -2.24 8.34 19.78
N VAL A 268 -1.71 7.27 20.36
CA VAL A 268 -0.43 6.67 19.96
C VAL A 268 -0.69 5.33 19.31
N LYS A 269 -0.18 5.13 18.09
CA LYS A 269 -0.28 3.86 17.38
C LYS A 269 1.12 3.34 17.07
N LEU A 270 1.38 2.10 17.43
CA LEU A 270 2.52 1.30 17.02
C LEU A 270 2.07 0.34 15.93
N SER A 271 2.84 0.25 14.86
CA SER A 271 2.55 -0.59 13.70
C SER A 271 3.76 -1.39 13.31
N THR A 272 3.54 -2.61 12.86
CA THR A 272 4.56 -3.43 12.20
C THR A 272 3.91 -4.20 11.08
N ALA A 273 4.64 -4.36 9.97
CA ALA A 273 4.18 -5.14 8.84
C ALA A 273 5.32 -5.97 8.26
N TRP A 274 4.96 -7.11 7.73
CA TRP A 274 5.88 -8.06 7.15
C TRP A 274 5.31 -8.58 5.84
N GLU A 275 6.17 -8.60 4.81
CA GLU A 275 5.87 -9.12 3.49
C GLU A 275 6.80 -10.31 3.22
N PHE A 276 6.25 -11.38 2.69
CA PHE A 276 6.98 -12.56 2.32
C PHE A 276 6.60 -12.98 0.89
N ASP A 277 7.50 -12.71 -0.04
CA ASP A 277 7.39 -13.10 -1.44
C ASP A 277 8.09 -14.45 -1.66
N LEU A 278 7.31 -15.47 -2.10
CA LEU A 278 7.85 -16.82 -2.27
C LEU A 278 8.90 -16.90 -3.40
N GLN A 279 8.71 -16.14 -4.46
CA GLN A 279 9.65 -16.15 -5.59
C GLN A 279 10.92 -15.36 -5.26
N GLU A 280 10.79 -14.20 -4.66
CA GLU A 280 11.93 -13.43 -4.17
C GLU A 280 12.76 -14.27 -3.20
N TYR A 281 12.10 -14.95 -2.26
CA TYR A 281 12.80 -15.82 -1.30
C TYR A 281 13.56 -16.96 -1.96
N SER A 282 13.01 -17.54 -3.04
CA SER A 282 13.60 -18.73 -3.69
C SER A 282 14.66 -18.40 -4.74
N LYS A 283 14.60 -17.20 -5.37
CA LYS A 283 15.41 -16.88 -6.54
C LYS A 283 16.41 -15.76 -6.31
N ASN A 284 16.05 -14.76 -5.51
CA ASN A 284 16.90 -13.58 -5.31
C ASN A 284 17.99 -13.84 -4.26
N GLU A 285 19.18 -13.35 -4.52
CA GLU A 285 20.28 -13.33 -3.55
C GLU A 285 19.94 -12.36 -2.42
N TYR A 286 19.43 -11.19 -2.75
CA TYR A 286 19.02 -10.14 -1.81
C TYR A 286 17.54 -10.30 -1.46
N LYS A 287 17.24 -10.51 -0.17
CA LYS A 287 15.89 -10.81 0.33
C LYS A 287 15.45 -9.78 1.34
N ASN A 288 14.26 -9.25 1.14
CA ASN A 288 13.66 -8.35 2.09
C ASN A 288 12.84 -9.15 3.13
N LEU A 289 13.48 -9.57 4.22
CA LEU A 289 12.85 -10.37 5.27
C LEU A 289 12.58 -9.60 6.56
N MET A 290 13.07 -8.35 6.66
CA MET A 290 12.91 -7.57 7.90
C MET A 290 11.52 -6.94 7.96
N PRO A 291 10.82 -7.08 9.10
CA PRO A 291 9.58 -6.36 9.29
C PRO A 291 9.81 -4.86 9.33
N SER A 292 8.87 -4.10 8.81
CA SER A 292 8.80 -2.66 9.04
C SER A 292 8.24 -2.37 10.42
N VAL A 293 8.64 -1.25 11.01
CA VAL A 293 8.09 -0.74 12.27
C VAL A 293 7.73 0.72 12.13
N GLY A 294 6.64 1.13 12.74
CA GLY A 294 6.16 2.51 12.69
C GLY A 294 5.52 2.97 13.99
N LEU A 295 5.57 4.26 14.16
CA LEU A 295 4.95 5.00 15.25
C LEU A 295 4.14 6.13 14.66
N SER A 296 2.88 6.27 15.06
CA SER A 296 2.07 7.42 14.67
C SER A 296 1.32 8.02 15.85
N PHE A 297 1.03 9.31 15.71
CA PHE A 297 0.30 10.10 16.69
C PHE A 297 -0.91 10.69 16.01
N ASN A 298 -2.06 10.57 16.68
CA ASN A 298 -3.31 11.08 16.22
C ASN A 298 -3.76 12.22 17.12
N ILE A 299 -4.03 13.39 16.54
CA ILE A 299 -4.38 14.61 17.25
C ILE A 299 -5.72 15.13 16.75
N LEU A 300 -6.74 15.04 17.58
CA LEU A 300 -8.06 15.59 17.27
C LEU A 300 -8.06 17.12 17.42
N ILE A 301 -8.43 17.83 16.37
CA ILE A 301 -8.56 19.29 16.37
C ILE A 301 -9.98 19.65 16.79
N LYS A 302 -10.13 20.14 18.02
CA LYS A 302 -11.40 20.68 18.52
C LYS A 302 -11.39 22.19 18.40
N SER A 303 -12.09 22.73 17.39
CA SER A 303 -12.24 24.18 17.23
C SER A 303 -13.54 24.67 17.85
N LYS A 304 -13.48 25.85 18.48
CA LYS A 304 -14.65 26.58 18.97
C LYS A 304 -15.20 27.57 17.92
N SER A 305 -14.56 27.69 16.77
CA SER A 305 -14.96 28.61 15.70
C SER A 305 -16.35 28.23 15.16
N GLU A 306 -17.27 29.17 15.14
CA GLU A 306 -18.61 28.95 14.57
C GLU A 306 -18.55 28.66 13.07
N THR A 307 -17.56 29.22 12.37
CA THR A 307 -17.35 28.97 10.93
C THR A 307 -16.95 27.53 10.68
N LEU A 308 -16.04 26.97 11.48
CA LEU A 308 -15.62 25.57 11.34
C LEU A 308 -16.74 24.61 11.73
N LYS A 309 -17.51 24.93 12.79
CA LYS A 309 -18.68 24.15 13.18
C LYS A 309 -19.77 24.13 12.10
N LYS A 310 -19.99 25.29 11.44
CA LYS A 310 -20.99 25.38 10.36
C LYS A 310 -20.69 24.48 9.16
N HIS A 311 -19.41 24.13 8.96
CA HIS A 311 -18.94 23.26 7.90
C HIS A 311 -18.56 21.86 8.38
N ASP A 312 -18.87 21.52 9.64
CA ASP A 312 -18.50 20.26 10.31
C ASP A 312 -16.98 19.97 10.32
N TRP A 313 -16.16 21.02 10.25
CA TRP A 313 -14.69 20.92 10.27
C TRP A 313 -14.12 20.97 11.71
N ASP A 314 -14.95 21.13 12.71
CA ASP A 314 -14.56 21.07 14.12
C ASP A 314 -14.18 19.66 14.60
N GLN A 315 -14.39 18.65 13.76
CA GLN A 315 -13.98 17.27 13.97
C GLN A 315 -12.76 16.85 13.15
N SER A 316 -11.96 17.81 12.71
CA SER A 316 -10.74 17.54 11.94
C SER A 316 -9.68 16.85 12.80
N GLU A 317 -8.85 16.07 12.15
CA GLU A 317 -7.85 15.22 12.80
C GLU A 317 -6.51 15.32 12.05
N ILE A 318 -5.41 15.31 12.78
CA ILE A 318 -4.07 15.25 12.21
C ILE A 318 -3.42 13.95 12.69
N THR A 319 -3.01 13.11 11.76
CA THR A 319 -2.20 11.94 12.03
C THR A 319 -0.79 12.18 11.51
N THR A 320 0.21 12.13 12.38
CA THR A 320 1.62 12.17 12.01
C THR A 320 2.23 10.80 12.22
N GLY A 321 3.04 10.33 11.30
CA GLY A 321 3.65 9.01 11.39
C GLY A 321 5.11 9.01 10.96
N ALA A 322 5.86 8.09 11.53
CA ALA A 322 7.21 7.74 11.10
C ALA A 322 7.36 6.23 11.06
N ALA A 323 8.15 5.74 10.11
CA ALA A 323 8.40 4.32 9.93
C ALA A 323 9.85 4.07 9.57
N TRP A 324 10.31 2.87 9.88
CA TRP A 324 11.60 2.37 9.49
C TRP A 324 11.49 0.93 8.99
N GLN A 325 12.27 0.60 7.98
CA GLN A 325 12.47 -0.75 7.50
C GLN A 325 13.89 -0.89 6.97
N ARG A 326 14.56 -1.98 7.32
CA ARG A 326 15.76 -2.41 6.62
C ARG A 326 15.33 -3.19 5.38
N LEU A 327 15.72 -2.69 4.26
CA LEU A 327 15.61 -3.33 2.97
C LEU A 327 16.85 -4.21 2.75
N TYR A 328 17.10 -4.62 1.54
CA TYR A 328 18.24 -5.49 1.19
C TYR A 328 19.52 -5.12 1.92
N GLU A 329 20.23 -6.15 2.38
CA GLU A 329 21.52 -6.06 3.08
C GLU A 329 21.60 -4.92 4.09
N ASN A 330 21.90 -3.71 3.63
CA ASN A 330 22.26 -2.58 4.48
C ASN A 330 21.46 -1.31 4.19
N VAL A 331 20.55 -1.33 3.20
CA VAL A 331 19.76 -0.15 2.87
C VAL A 331 18.62 0.01 3.88
N ASP A 332 18.66 1.12 4.60
CA ASP A 332 17.62 1.51 5.53
C ASP A 332 16.67 2.54 4.88
N ALA A 333 15.37 2.29 4.99
CA ALA A 333 14.31 3.24 4.64
C ALA A 333 13.77 3.90 5.91
N VAL A 334 13.85 5.22 5.98
CA VAL A 334 13.23 6.03 7.04
C VAL A 334 12.19 6.92 6.42
N SER A 335 10.96 6.73 6.81
CA SER A 335 9.79 7.42 6.27
C SER A 335 9.12 8.28 7.33
N ALA A 336 8.61 9.44 6.93
CA ALA A 336 7.77 10.30 7.75
C ALA A 336 6.63 10.87 6.91
N GLY A 337 5.46 11.07 7.56
CA GLY A 337 4.29 11.58 6.86
C GLY A 337 3.27 12.21 7.79
N VAL A 338 2.34 12.93 7.18
CA VAL A 338 1.22 13.57 7.84
C VAL A 338 -0.05 13.36 7.01
N ILE A 339 -1.15 13.06 7.69
CA ILE A 339 -2.49 13.01 7.12
C ILE A 339 -3.33 14.03 7.87
N LEU A 340 -4.06 14.83 7.13
CA LEU A 340 -5.02 15.80 7.63
C LEU A 340 -6.42 15.35 7.18
N ASP A 341 -7.27 14.98 8.14
CA ASP A 341 -8.66 14.61 7.92
C ASP A 341 -9.59 15.77 8.26
N LEU A 342 -10.37 16.20 7.27
CA LEU A 342 -11.21 17.40 7.35
C LEU A 342 -12.68 17.05 7.22
N GLY A 343 -13.49 17.64 8.10
CA GLY A 343 -14.93 17.61 8.02
C GLY A 343 -15.57 16.24 8.26
N LEU A 344 -16.84 16.16 7.94
CA LEU A 344 -17.63 14.91 7.93
C LEU A 344 -18.27 14.72 6.56
N ARG A 345 -18.46 13.45 6.19
CA ARG A 345 -19.15 13.06 4.97
C ARG A 345 -20.65 13.35 5.11
N ASP A 346 -21.21 14.07 4.13
CA ASP A 346 -22.66 14.13 3.95
C ASP A 346 -23.17 12.80 3.36
N THR A 347 -23.83 12.00 4.17
CA THR A 347 -24.35 10.69 3.78
C THR A 347 -25.78 10.74 3.26
N GLN A 348 -26.47 11.88 3.34
CA GLN A 348 -27.85 12.01 2.88
C GLN A 348 -27.89 12.31 1.37
N PRO A 349 -28.38 11.38 0.54
CA PRO A 349 -28.56 11.65 -0.88
C PRO A 349 -29.61 12.76 -1.07
N PRO A 350 -29.50 13.62 -2.10
CA PRO A 350 -30.52 14.61 -2.39
C PRO A 350 -31.83 13.94 -2.77
N GLU A 351 -32.93 14.38 -2.21
CA GLU A 351 -34.26 13.98 -2.66
C GLU A 351 -34.48 14.47 -4.10
N ILE A 352 -34.66 13.55 -5.02
CA ILE A 352 -35.12 13.89 -6.37
C ILE A 352 -36.64 14.10 -6.28
N LYS A 353 -37.04 15.34 -6.16
CA LYS A 353 -38.46 15.69 -6.29
C LYS A 353 -38.85 15.55 -7.76
N MET A 354 -39.56 14.47 -8.11
CA MET A 354 -40.23 14.38 -9.40
C MET A 354 -41.47 15.29 -9.32
N TRP A 355 -41.52 16.24 -10.19
CA TRP A 355 -42.65 17.16 -10.37
C TRP A 355 -43.79 16.47 -11.14
#